data_b9c48666b72795863633b0d867530123
#
_entry.id   b9c48666b72795863633b0d867530123
#
_cell.length_a   1.000
_cell.length_b   1.000
_cell.length_c   1.000
_cell.angle_alpha   90.00
_cell.angle_beta   90.00
_cell.angle_gamma   90.00
#
_symmetry.space_group_name_H-M   'P 1'
#
loop_
_entity.id
_entity.type
_entity.pdbx_description
1 polymer ?
#
loop_
_entity_poly.entity_id
_entity_poly.type
_entity_poly.pdbx_seq_one_letter_code
_entity_poly.pdbx_strand_id
1 'polypeptide(L)'
;CFYFGIQLISTINAEKAESLYPYDFMCVADKSDDKLFEKIKEKYHATLTEYPMVRVANADKTEHLEGRGEIIIQGQQIAISESTYYKLKKAVDPSYKKKSLNLDKNGKKVYVVHQQDRATKAQPVDWYYNKKTPTLHIGLPCEHCDYADHETTYEKKIVAGEEISSLTGCYSTPKCENLIVFSDEYFKKAQNEWKDIEALTGFKLERYKAMYGDDGEPYIVEGPTKLVFIQTDKKYIDQIDKELESKEEKHKYIGNYDSTVKFHYSSKTAITDMKTERAVKSMICVYIIVTLSMLNWIMLYAMNEMEKKEKAECEKFLISMGMDRKERKKMNKREWYIYWIVPTIILIISSVLFMRDTMIARMYPNDIRKICELQEAAVIAVWIVINGIYFWIMNRKTRRGIENHDK
;
A
#
# COMPACT_ATOMS: atom_id res chain seq x y z
N CYS A 1 10.82 -7.33 -17.05
CA CYS A 1 9.83 -6.44 -17.71
C CYS A 1 8.45 -6.55 -17.07
N PHE A 2 7.88 -7.76 -16.89
CA PHE A 2 6.51 -7.93 -16.40
C PHE A 2 6.29 -7.38 -15.00
N TYR A 3 7.18 -7.63 -14.04
CA TYR A 3 7.08 -7.05 -12.70
C TYR A 3 6.95 -5.52 -12.74
N PHE A 4 7.78 -4.86 -13.53
CA PHE A 4 7.74 -3.40 -13.67
C PHE A 4 6.50 -2.93 -14.46
N GLY A 5 6.02 -3.72 -15.41
CA GLY A 5 4.73 -3.49 -16.06
C GLY A 5 3.57 -3.52 -15.07
N ILE A 6 3.54 -4.48 -14.16
CA ILE A 6 2.55 -4.57 -13.09
C ILE A 6 2.63 -3.38 -12.14
N GLN A 7 3.83 -2.97 -11.74
CA GLN A 7 4.01 -1.77 -10.91
C GLN A 7 3.52 -0.51 -11.63
N LEU A 8 3.79 -0.38 -12.92
CA LEU A 8 3.31 0.73 -13.73
C LEU A 8 1.77 0.73 -13.80
N ILE A 9 1.15 -0.41 -14.07
CA ILE A 9 -0.30 -0.58 -14.08
C ILE A 9 -0.90 -0.19 -12.73
N SER A 10 -0.32 -0.68 -11.62
CA SER A 10 -0.75 -0.31 -10.26
C SER A 10 -0.68 1.21 -10.03
N THR A 11 0.37 1.86 -10.53
CA THR A 11 0.54 3.32 -10.41
C THR A 11 -0.50 4.08 -11.25
N ILE A 12 -0.82 3.59 -12.44
CA ILE A 12 -1.85 4.18 -13.32
C ILE A 12 -3.26 4.03 -12.71
N ASN A 13 -3.53 2.90 -12.06
CA ASN A 13 -4.83 2.60 -11.47
C ASN A 13 -5.03 3.24 -10.09
N ALA A 14 -4.01 3.85 -9.50
CA ALA A 14 -4.14 4.55 -8.24
C ALA A 14 -5.21 5.65 -8.34
N GLU A 15 -5.97 5.84 -7.28
CA GLU A 15 -6.96 6.91 -7.19
C GLU A 15 -6.30 8.29 -7.39
N LYS A 16 -7.05 9.24 -7.91
CA LYS A 16 -6.56 10.61 -8.02
C LYS A 16 -6.24 11.14 -6.62
N ALA A 17 -5.06 11.74 -6.47
CA ALA A 17 -4.61 12.22 -5.17
C ALA A 17 -5.65 13.13 -4.50
N GLU A 18 -6.30 14.00 -5.26
CA GLU A 18 -7.31 14.92 -4.76
C GLU A 18 -8.54 14.22 -4.17
N SER A 19 -8.91 13.04 -4.67
CA SER A 19 -10.07 12.30 -4.18
C SER A 19 -9.84 11.61 -2.83
N LEU A 20 -8.58 11.52 -2.40
CA LEU A 20 -8.21 10.91 -1.12
C LEU A 20 -8.29 11.90 0.05
N TYR A 21 -8.42 13.19 -0.24
CA TYR A 21 -8.38 14.27 0.75
C TYR A 21 -9.67 15.09 0.72
N PRO A 22 -10.69 14.69 1.49
CA PRO A 22 -11.97 15.41 1.54
C PRO A 22 -11.88 16.76 2.28
N TYR A 23 -10.77 17.02 2.97
CA TYR A 23 -10.49 18.22 3.76
C TYR A 23 -9.13 18.81 3.38
N ASP A 24 -8.91 20.09 3.66
CA ASP A 24 -7.62 20.75 3.43
C ASP A 24 -6.59 20.34 4.48
N PHE A 25 -7.02 20.21 5.74
CA PHE A 25 -6.18 19.74 6.83
C PHE A 25 -6.94 18.76 7.71
N MET A 26 -6.22 17.79 8.25
CA MET A 26 -6.64 16.93 9.36
C MET A 26 -5.65 17.09 10.51
N CYS A 27 -6.14 17.41 11.69
CA CYS A 27 -5.33 17.56 12.89
C CYS A 27 -5.74 16.51 13.93
N VAL A 28 -4.74 16.00 14.64
CA VAL A 28 -4.89 15.07 15.75
C VAL A 28 -4.61 15.88 17.01
N ALA A 29 -5.64 16.22 17.77
CA ALA A 29 -5.61 17.28 18.76
C ALA A 29 -6.29 16.91 20.10
N ASP A 30 -6.09 17.74 21.09
CA ASP A 30 -6.78 17.69 22.37
C ASP A 30 -7.44 19.03 22.73
N LYS A 31 -7.98 19.14 23.92
CA LYS A 31 -8.65 20.36 24.40
C LYS A 31 -7.72 21.56 24.53
N SER A 32 -6.42 21.37 24.75
CA SER A 32 -5.46 22.47 24.88
C SER A 32 -5.28 23.25 23.58
N ASP A 33 -5.67 22.64 22.45
CA ASP A 33 -5.55 23.20 21.12
C ASP A 33 -6.78 24.02 20.67
N ASP A 34 -7.86 24.04 21.48
CA ASP A 34 -9.12 24.71 21.13
C ASP A 34 -8.92 26.18 20.72
N LYS A 35 -8.09 26.89 21.47
CA LYS A 35 -7.78 28.31 21.18
C LYS A 35 -7.12 28.51 19.81
N LEU A 36 -6.30 27.56 19.37
CA LEU A 36 -5.68 27.63 18.05
C LEU A 36 -6.74 27.45 16.96
N PHE A 37 -7.62 26.48 17.11
CA PHE A 37 -8.68 26.21 16.14
C PHE A 37 -9.71 27.35 16.07
N GLU A 38 -10.10 27.92 17.21
CA GLU A 38 -10.95 29.11 17.24
C GLU A 38 -10.30 30.28 16.48
N LYS A 39 -9.02 30.58 16.74
CA LYS A 39 -8.27 31.58 16.01
C LYS A 39 -8.23 31.32 14.50
N ILE A 40 -7.97 30.07 14.07
CA ILE A 40 -7.97 29.69 12.66
C ILE A 40 -9.35 29.90 12.05
N LYS A 41 -10.41 29.50 12.73
CA LYS A 41 -11.78 29.69 12.27
C LYS A 41 -12.13 31.16 12.06
N GLU A 42 -11.82 32.00 13.02
CA GLU A 42 -12.14 33.43 12.95
C GLU A 42 -11.29 34.17 11.91
N LYS A 43 -9.98 33.96 11.94
CA LYS A 43 -9.03 34.69 11.08
C LYS A 43 -9.12 34.33 9.60
N TYR A 44 -9.37 33.06 9.30
CA TYR A 44 -9.36 32.53 7.93
C TYR A 44 -10.75 32.10 7.44
N HIS A 45 -11.80 32.34 8.22
CA HIS A 45 -13.17 31.93 7.93
C HIS A 45 -13.27 30.43 7.59
N ALA A 46 -12.44 29.61 8.25
CA ALA A 46 -12.35 28.20 8.02
C ALA A 46 -13.55 27.46 8.63
N THR A 47 -13.97 26.39 7.97
CA THR A 47 -14.96 25.47 8.50
C THR A 47 -14.25 24.37 9.26
N LEU A 48 -14.60 24.16 10.52
CA LEU A 48 -14.06 23.11 11.37
C LEU A 48 -15.10 22.00 11.58
N THR A 49 -14.66 20.75 11.46
CA THR A 49 -15.46 19.58 11.81
C THR A 49 -14.67 18.71 12.79
N GLU A 50 -15.23 18.45 13.95
CA GLU A 50 -14.56 17.70 15.03
C GLU A 50 -15.19 16.35 15.26
N TYR A 51 -14.35 15.33 15.47
CA TYR A 51 -14.78 13.99 15.85
C TYR A 51 -13.94 13.49 17.05
N PRO A 52 -14.56 12.85 18.02
CA PRO A 52 -13.81 12.25 19.10
C PRO A 52 -12.97 11.06 18.58
N MET A 53 -11.78 10.91 19.13
CA MET A 53 -10.88 9.80 18.84
C MET A 53 -10.18 9.30 20.10
N VAL A 54 -9.56 8.14 20.01
CA VAL A 54 -8.61 7.60 20.96
C VAL A 54 -7.37 7.15 20.21
N ARG A 55 -6.19 7.53 20.69
CA ARG A 55 -4.93 7.01 20.16
C ARG A 55 -4.72 5.58 20.67
N VAL A 56 -4.46 4.67 19.76
CA VAL A 56 -4.14 3.28 20.07
C VAL A 56 -2.88 2.85 19.33
N ALA A 57 -2.22 1.81 19.83
CA ALA A 57 -1.12 1.17 19.15
C ALA A 57 -1.50 -0.29 18.82
N ASN A 58 -1.01 -0.81 17.72
CA ASN A 58 -1.03 -2.23 17.44
C ASN A 58 0.38 -2.81 17.57
N ALA A 59 0.48 -4.04 18.08
CA ALA A 59 1.73 -4.72 18.35
C ALA A 59 1.78 -6.08 17.65
N ASP A 60 1.45 -6.08 16.37
CA ASP A 60 1.34 -7.31 15.60
C ASP A 60 2.64 -7.67 14.87
N LYS A 61 3.70 -6.93 15.11
CA LYS A 61 5.01 -7.20 14.55
C LYS A 61 6.07 -7.31 15.65
N THR A 62 6.78 -8.43 15.66
CA THR A 62 7.99 -8.64 16.45
C THR A 62 9.20 -8.65 15.52
N GLU A 63 10.26 -7.94 15.87
CA GLU A 63 11.55 -8.02 15.18
C GLU A 63 12.63 -8.52 16.13
N HIS A 64 13.42 -9.47 15.66
CA HIS A 64 14.59 -9.94 16.38
C HIS A 64 15.78 -9.03 16.05
N LEU A 65 16.24 -8.27 17.03
CA LEU A 65 17.43 -7.42 16.88
C LEU A 65 18.65 -8.11 17.51
N GLU A 66 19.71 -8.23 16.73
CA GLU A 66 21.00 -8.77 17.17
C GLU A 66 21.47 -8.03 18.42
N GLY A 67 21.68 -8.76 19.52
CA GLY A 67 22.13 -8.21 20.80
C GLY A 67 21.07 -7.58 21.70
N ARG A 68 19.81 -7.47 21.24
CA ARG A 68 18.69 -6.89 22.02
C ARG A 68 17.51 -7.83 22.25
N GLY A 69 17.51 -9.01 21.62
CA GLY A 69 16.39 -9.93 21.69
C GLY A 69 15.23 -9.56 20.76
N GLU A 70 14.02 -9.97 21.13
CA GLU A 70 12.82 -9.65 20.38
C GLU A 70 12.25 -8.32 20.87
N ILE A 71 11.94 -7.41 19.95
CA ILE A 71 11.25 -6.16 20.22
C ILE A 71 9.89 -6.16 19.54
N ILE A 72 8.92 -5.52 20.19
CA ILE A 72 7.60 -5.29 19.62
C ILE A 72 7.62 -3.96 18.88
N ILE A 73 7.29 -4.00 17.59
CA ILE A 73 7.12 -2.78 16.80
C ILE A 73 5.68 -2.33 16.90
N GLN A 74 5.49 -1.16 17.47
CA GLN A 74 4.18 -0.53 17.57
C GLN A 74 3.87 0.26 16.31
N GLY A 75 2.69 0.00 15.72
CA GLY A 75 2.08 0.88 14.75
C GLY A 75 1.07 1.80 15.45
N GLN A 76 1.18 3.10 15.28
CA GLN A 76 0.21 4.04 15.83
C GLN A 76 -1.05 4.08 14.97
N GLN A 77 -2.22 4.03 15.62
CA GLN A 77 -3.51 3.96 14.95
C GLN A 77 -4.48 4.96 15.60
N ILE A 78 -5.52 5.30 14.86
CA ILE A 78 -6.60 6.16 15.32
C ILE A 78 -7.83 5.30 15.56
N ALA A 79 -8.30 5.22 16.80
CA ALA A 79 -9.57 4.57 17.12
C ALA A 79 -10.72 5.57 17.10
N ILE A 80 -11.81 5.19 16.42
CA ILE A 80 -13.04 5.97 16.31
C ILE A 80 -14.26 5.12 16.61
N SER A 81 -15.38 5.77 16.89
CA SER A 81 -16.66 5.09 17.06
C SER A 81 -17.29 4.69 15.71
N GLU A 82 -18.15 3.68 15.74
CA GLU A 82 -18.93 3.26 14.57
C GLU A 82 -19.75 4.41 13.97
N SER A 83 -20.34 5.24 14.82
CA SER A 83 -21.10 6.41 14.37
C SER A 83 -20.21 7.45 13.67
N THR A 84 -18.98 7.67 14.17
CA THR A 84 -17.99 8.55 13.53
C THR A 84 -17.56 7.98 12.18
N TYR A 85 -17.28 6.67 12.10
CA TYR A 85 -16.97 6.00 10.83
C TYR A 85 -18.03 6.25 9.77
N TYR A 86 -19.33 6.10 10.11
CA TYR A 86 -20.38 6.34 9.12
C TYR A 86 -20.50 7.81 8.69
N LYS A 87 -20.23 8.76 9.58
CA LYS A 87 -20.17 10.19 9.23
C LYS A 87 -19.02 10.46 8.25
N LEU A 88 -17.84 9.93 8.52
CA LEU A 88 -16.68 10.06 7.63
C LEU A 88 -16.94 9.39 6.27
N LYS A 89 -17.51 8.17 6.26
CA LYS A 89 -17.90 7.48 5.03
C LYS A 89 -18.85 8.31 4.18
N LYS A 90 -19.85 8.91 4.81
CA LYS A 90 -20.84 9.74 4.12
C LYS A 90 -20.26 11.06 3.62
N ALA A 91 -19.26 11.60 4.31
CA ALA A 91 -18.56 12.80 3.85
C ALA A 91 -17.72 12.53 2.58
N VAL A 92 -17.09 11.36 2.49
CA VAL A 92 -16.32 10.93 1.31
C VAL A 92 -17.24 10.45 0.17
N ASP A 93 -18.27 9.69 0.50
CA ASP A 93 -19.27 9.16 -0.45
C ASP A 93 -20.70 9.47 0.03
N PRO A 94 -21.31 10.57 -0.45
CA PRO A 94 -22.68 10.94 -0.08
C PRO A 94 -23.72 9.85 -0.39
N SER A 95 -23.43 8.96 -1.35
CA SER A 95 -24.32 7.85 -1.74
C SER A 95 -24.20 6.62 -0.83
N TYR A 96 -23.25 6.62 0.11
CA TYR A 96 -22.99 5.49 0.99
C TYR A 96 -24.20 5.07 1.80
N LYS A 97 -24.54 3.80 1.72
CA LYS A 97 -25.60 3.18 2.53
C LYS A 97 -24.99 2.46 3.71
N LYS A 98 -25.47 2.79 4.90
CA LYS A 98 -25.01 2.18 6.16
C LYS A 98 -25.14 0.65 6.09
N LYS A 99 -24.03 -0.05 6.38
CA LYS A 99 -23.96 -1.51 6.52
C LYS A 99 -23.50 -1.82 7.93
N SER A 100 -24.07 -2.84 8.57
CA SER A 100 -23.59 -3.29 9.87
C SER A 100 -22.13 -3.75 9.79
N LEU A 101 -21.31 -3.30 10.72
CA LEU A 101 -19.93 -3.72 10.86
C LEU A 101 -19.75 -4.96 11.75
N ASN A 102 -20.87 -5.50 12.31
CA ASN A 102 -20.89 -6.65 13.22
C ASN A 102 -19.96 -6.50 14.45
N LEU A 103 -19.87 -5.28 14.96
CA LEU A 103 -19.10 -4.98 16.17
C LEU A 103 -19.88 -5.40 17.41
N ASP A 104 -19.15 -5.71 18.47
CA ASP A 104 -19.75 -6.04 19.76
C ASP A 104 -19.59 -4.93 20.79
N LYS A 105 -20.49 -4.93 21.79
CA LYS A 105 -20.55 -3.91 22.84
C LYS A 105 -19.37 -3.94 23.82
N ASN A 106 -18.67 -5.07 23.87
CA ASN A 106 -17.55 -5.30 24.78
C ASN A 106 -16.19 -5.01 24.16
N GLY A 107 -16.17 -4.58 22.89
CA GLY A 107 -14.94 -4.26 22.17
C GLY A 107 -14.04 -5.45 21.85
N LYS A 108 -14.57 -6.67 21.84
CA LYS A 108 -13.84 -7.87 21.40
C LYS A 108 -13.65 -7.91 19.90
N LYS A 109 -14.53 -7.23 19.16
CA LYS A 109 -14.52 -7.12 17.71
C LYS A 109 -14.23 -5.71 17.27
N VAL A 110 -13.37 -5.57 16.25
CA VAL A 110 -13.00 -4.30 15.63
C VAL A 110 -13.19 -4.37 14.12
N TYR A 111 -13.37 -3.21 13.50
CA TYR A 111 -13.32 -3.08 12.06
C TYR A 111 -12.12 -2.21 11.69
N VAL A 112 -11.34 -2.60 10.67
CA VAL A 112 -10.10 -1.91 10.31
C VAL A 112 -10.26 -1.20 8.97
N VAL A 113 -9.89 0.08 8.94
CA VAL A 113 -9.80 0.86 7.69
C VAL A 113 -8.35 1.15 7.40
N HIS A 114 -7.83 0.52 6.36
CA HIS A 114 -6.50 0.82 5.84
C HIS A 114 -6.58 2.12 5.05
N GLN A 115 -6.01 3.19 5.58
CA GLN A 115 -6.08 4.53 5.00
C GLN A 115 -5.13 4.68 3.82
N GLN A 116 -5.47 4.07 2.71
CA GLN A 116 -4.68 4.03 1.48
C GLN A 116 -5.61 4.24 0.29
N ASP A 117 -5.04 4.53 -0.89
CA ASP A 117 -5.81 4.38 -2.11
C ASP A 117 -6.05 2.88 -2.40
N ARG A 118 -7.09 2.60 -3.19
CA ARG A 118 -7.55 1.24 -3.45
C ARG A 118 -6.55 0.39 -4.25
N ALA A 119 -5.58 1.02 -4.89
CA ALA A 119 -4.54 0.35 -5.68
C ALA A 119 -3.20 0.24 -4.92
N THR A 120 -3.11 0.77 -3.71
CA THR A 120 -1.92 0.66 -2.88
C THR A 120 -1.92 -0.65 -2.10
N LYS A 121 -0.75 -1.18 -1.82
CA LYS A 121 -0.59 -2.39 -1.02
C LYS A 121 -1.07 -2.15 0.40
N ALA A 122 -2.12 -2.85 0.82
CA ALA A 122 -2.55 -2.87 2.21
C ALA A 122 -1.54 -3.63 3.08
N GLN A 123 -1.36 -3.18 4.33
CA GLN A 123 -0.68 -3.98 5.33
C GLN A 123 -1.63 -5.08 5.81
N PRO A 124 -1.15 -6.29 6.06
CA PRO A 124 -1.94 -7.31 6.75
C PRO A 124 -2.42 -6.76 8.09
N VAL A 125 -3.63 -7.16 8.50
CA VAL A 125 -4.21 -6.70 9.77
C VAL A 125 -3.36 -7.10 10.95
N ASP A 126 -2.82 -8.30 10.93
CA ASP A 126 -1.85 -8.77 11.90
C ASP A 126 -0.81 -9.71 11.29
N TRP A 127 0.25 -9.98 12.03
CA TRP A 127 1.31 -10.92 11.66
C TRP A 127 0.97 -12.35 12.10
N TYR A 128 0.01 -12.51 12.98
CA TYR A 128 -0.54 -13.78 13.48
C TYR A 128 -1.84 -14.12 12.78
N TYR A 129 -1.97 -13.66 11.56
CA TYR A 129 -3.18 -13.79 10.76
C TYR A 129 -3.63 -15.24 10.61
N ASN A 130 -4.75 -15.56 11.21
CA ASN A 130 -5.46 -16.78 10.94
C ASN A 130 -6.53 -16.52 9.89
N LYS A 131 -6.40 -17.10 8.70
CA LYS A 131 -7.35 -16.93 7.59
C LYS A 131 -8.83 -17.13 7.98
N LYS A 132 -9.09 -17.94 9.03
CA LYS A 132 -10.45 -18.19 9.52
C LYS A 132 -10.93 -17.12 10.52
N THR A 133 -10.03 -16.61 11.34
CA THR A 133 -10.37 -15.63 12.39
C THR A 133 -9.22 -14.65 12.52
N PRO A 134 -9.20 -13.60 11.68
CA PRO A 134 -8.15 -12.59 11.75
C PRO A 134 -8.24 -11.84 13.08
N THR A 135 -7.09 -11.58 13.68
CA THR A 135 -6.97 -10.89 14.96
C THR A 135 -5.98 -9.75 14.88
N LEU A 136 -6.14 -8.80 15.76
CA LEU A 136 -5.30 -7.63 15.92
C LEU A 136 -5.03 -7.41 17.40
N HIS A 137 -3.77 -7.19 17.77
CA HIS A 137 -3.39 -6.87 19.15
C HIS A 137 -3.33 -5.36 19.32
N ILE A 138 -4.21 -4.82 20.16
CA ILE A 138 -4.36 -3.39 20.39
C ILE A 138 -4.14 -3.05 21.85
N GLY A 139 -3.36 -2.01 22.09
CA GLY A 139 -3.09 -1.46 23.42
C GLY A 139 -2.94 0.04 23.41
N LEU A 140 -2.56 0.58 24.58
CA LEU A 140 -2.16 1.97 24.67
C LEU A 140 -0.78 2.17 24.04
N PRO A 141 -0.55 3.30 23.37
CA PRO A 141 0.79 3.67 22.96
C PRO A 141 1.70 3.80 24.19
N CYS A 142 2.88 3.24 24.09
CA CYS A 142 3.83 3.21 25.20
C CYS A 142 5.23 3.53 24.65
N GLU A 143 6.02 4.26 25.44
CA GLU A 143 7.32 4.75 24.99
C GLU A 143 8.45 3.72 25.14
N HIS A 144 8.29 2.75 26.04
CA HIS A 144 9.36 1.81 26.42
C HIS A 144 8.90 0.34 26.40
N CYS A 145 8.11 -0.04 25.41
CA CYS A 145 7.61 -1.42 25.30
C CYS A 145 8.56 -2.37 24.56
N ASP A 146 9.87 -2.15 24.64
CA ASP A 146 10.88 -2.89 23.89
C ASP A 146 10.90 -4.39 24.17
N TYR A 147 10.47 -4.78 25.36
CA TYR A 147 10.53 -6.17 25.84
C TYR A 147 9.21 -6.67 26.41
N ALA A 148 8.14 -5.92 26.22
CA ALA A 148 6.85 -6.32 26.76
C ALA A 148 6.31 -7.52 25.99
N ASP A 149 5.90 -8.54 26.72
CA ASP A 149 5.09 -9.60 26.15
C ASP A 149 3.77 -8.98 25.64
N HIS A 150 3.60 -8.98 24.31
CA HIS A 150 2.43 -8.35 23.69
C HIS A 150 1.10 -8.99 24.14
N GLU A 151 1.10 -10.25 24.56
CA GLU A 151 -0.09 -10.89 25.11
C GLU A 151 -0.51 -10.31 26.46
N THR A 152 0.43 -9.75 27.23
CA THR A 152 0.13 -9.10 28.51
C THR A 152 -0.18 -7.62 28.38
N THR A 153 0.41 -6.94 27.39
CA THR A 153 0.28 -5.48 27.20
C THR A 153 -0.87 -5.10 26.28
N TYR A 154 -1.10 -5.92 25.24
CA TYR A 154 -2.08 -5.64 24.21
C TYR A 154 -3.25 -6.62 24.27
N GLU A 155 -4.44 -6.12 24.07
CA GLU A 155 -5.64 -6.94 24.02
C GLU A 155 -5.85 -7.50 22.62
N LYS A 156 -6.05 -8.81 22.53
CA LYS A 156 -6.40 -9.48 21.28
C LYS A 156 -7.84 -9.16 20.89
N LYS A 157 -8.00 -8.55 19.71
CA LYS A 157 -9.30 -8.21 19.13
C LYS A 157 -9.55 -9.06 17.87
N ILE A 158 -10.79 -9.47 17.66
CA ILE A 158 -11.21 -10.16 16.43
C ILE A 158 -11.52 -9.11 15.38
N VAL A 159 -10.97 -9.24 14.19
CA VAL A 159 -11.28 -8.35 13.07
C VAL A 159 -12.58 -8.81 12.42
N ALA A 160 -13.65 -8.06 12.64
CA ALA A 160 -14.97 -8.33 12.07
C ALA A 160 -15.03 -8.05 10.56
N GLY A 161 -14.16 -7.20 10.07
CA GLY A 161 -13.99 -6.84 8.67
C GLY A 161 -12.95 -5.76 8.48
N GLU A 162 -12.53 -5.60 7.25
CA GLU A 162 -11.54 -4.60 6.87
C GLU A 162 -11.84 -4.00 5.50
N GLU A 163 -11.38 -2.79 5.25
CA GLU A 163 -11.45 -2.13 3.95
C GLU A 163 -10.24 -1.24 3.67
N ILE A 164 -9.99 -0.98 2.40
CA ILE A 164 -9.03 0.04 1.95
C ILE A 164 -9.81 1.28 1.57
N SER A 165 -9.59 2.38 2.29
CA SER A 165 -10.29 3.64 2.05
C SER A 165 -9.57 4.79 2.76
N SER A 166 -9.43 5.93 2.11
CA SER A 166 -8.94 7.15 2.76
C SER A 166 -10.13 7.93 3.33
N LEU A 167 -10.42 7.79 4.61
CA LEU A 167 -11.54 8.46 5.25
C LEU A 167 -11.17 9.80 5.87
N THR A 168 -9.95 9.93 6.38
CA THR A 168 -9.51 11.15 7.06
C THR A 168 -8.56 11.98 6.21
N GLY A 169 -8.07 11.44 5.08
CA GLY A 169 -7.00 12.07 4.34
C GLY A 169 -5.61 11.97 5.01
N CYS A 170 -5.53 11.31 6.17
CA CYS A 170 -4.26 10.96 6.77
C CYS A 170 -3.63 9.82 5.98
N TYR A 171 -2.72 10.20 5.09
CA TYR A 171 -2.16 9.28 4.12
C TYR A 171 -0.66 9.50 4.05
N SER A 172 0.08 8.71 4.81
CA SER A 172 1.53 8.72 4.74
C SER A 172 2.06 7.33 4.43
N THR A 173 2.85 7.22 3.39
CA THR A 173 3.61 6.01 3.09
C THR A 173 4.99 6.13 3.76
N PRO A 174 5.48 5.11 4.44
CA PRO A 174 4.95 3.75 4.61
C PRO A 174 4.05 3.55 5.85
N LYS A 175 3.75 4.59 6.60
CA LYS A 175 3.13 4.54 7.92
C LYS A 175 1.78 5.23 7.93
N CYS A 176 0.84 4.66 7.18
CA CYS A 176 -0.53 5.12 7.19
C CYS A 176 -1.13 4.92 8.59
N GLU A 177 -1.69 5.96 9.17
CA GLU A 177 -2.49 5.84 10.37
C GLU A 177 -3.83 5.18 10.00
N ASN A 178 -3.94 3.90 10.23
CA ASN A 178 -5.18 3.18 9.98
C ASN A 178 -6.24 3.57 11.02
N LEU A 179 -7.50 3.40 10.66
CA LEU A 179 -8.59 3.59 11.61
C LEU A 179 -9.01 2.25 12.19
N ILE A 180 -9.12 2.22 13.50
CA ILE A 180 -9.72 1.12 14.24
C ILE A 180 -11.12 1.57 14.68
N VAL A 181 -12.14 0.88 14.20
CA VAL A 181 -13.53 1.24 14.49
C VAL A 181 -14.04 0.34 15.60
N PHE A 182 -14.46 0.96 16.69
CA PHE A 182 -15.13 0.31 17.82
C PHE A 182 -16.65 0.56 17.75
N SER A 183 -17.43 -0.30 18.42
CA SER A 183 -18.83 0.01 18.68
C SER A 183 -18.95 1.30 19.49
N ASP A 184 -20.05 2.04 19.31
CA ASP A 184 -20.26 3.31 20.03
C ASP A 184 -20.22 3.14 21.55
N GLU A 185 -20.70 2.01 22.06
CA GLU A 185 -20.70 1.70 23.49
C GLU A 185 -19.30 1.45 24.03
N TYR A 186 -18.50 0.63 23.34
CA TYR A 186 -17.13 0.36 23.76
C TYR A 186 -16.24 1.59 23.59
N PHE A 187 -16.44 2.36 22.53
CA PHE A 187 -15.68 3.58 22.29
C PHE A 187 -15.81 4.59 23.44
N LYS A 188 -17.02 4.79 23.96
CA LYS A 188 -17.23 5.64 25.14
C LYS A 188 -16.48 5.15 26.38
N LYS A 189 -16.41 3.83 26.57
CA LYS A 189 -15.63 3.23 27.63
C LYS A 189 -14.13 3.44 27.39
N ALA A 190 -13.66 3.18 26.17
CA ALA A 190 -12.26 3.36 25.77
C ALA A 190 -11.79 4.82 25.92
N GLN A 191 -12.63 5.80 25.60
CA GLN A 191 -12.31 7.21 25.81
C GLN A 191 -11.97 7.55 27.26
N ASN A 192 -12.61 6.92 28.21
CA ASN A 192 -12.33 7.14 29.61
C ASN A 192 -11.14 6.35 30.14
N GLU A 193 -10.98 5.09 29.67
CA GLU A 193 -9.93 4.19 30.14
C GLU A 193 -8.59 4.38 29.42
N TRP A 194 -8.61 4.85 28.17
CA TRP A 194 -7.40 4.94 27.32
C TRP A 194 -6.92 6.39 27.16
N LYS A 195 -7.44 7.28 27.94
CA LYS A 195 -7.14 8.70 27.86
C LYS A 195 -5.99 9.09 28.78
N ASP A 196 -5.92 8.43 29.91
CA ASP A 196 -5.11 8.82 31.04
C ASP A 196 -4.84 7.57 31.89
N ILE A 197 -3.68 7.49 32.52
CA ILE A 197 -3.32 6.40 33.44
C ILE A 197 -4.23 6.36 34.63
N GLU A 198 -4.57 7.54 35.18
CA GLU A 198 -5.48 7.65 36.34
C GLU A 198 -6.88 7.10 36.05
N ALA A 199 -7.26 7.08 34.76
CA ALA A 199 -8.50 6.48 34.30
C ALA A 199 -8.42 4.96 34.08
N LEU A 200 -7.23 4.36 34.14
CA LEU A 200 -7.06 2.91 34.03
C LEU A 200 -7.62 2.23 35.29
N THR A 201 -8.50 1.28 35.09
CA THR A 201 -9.12 0.50 36.17
C THR A 201 -8.98 -0.99 35.96
N GLY A 202 -9.03 -1.75 37.05
CA GLY A 202 -9.04 -3.21 37.01
C GLY A 202 -7.85 -3.82 36.29
N PHE A 203 -8.11 -4.77 35.41
CA PHE A 203 -7.09 -5.53 34.73
C PHE A 203 -6.09 -4.69 33.89
N LYS A 204 -6.50 -3.57 33.32
CA LYS A 204 -5.60 -2.68 32.57
C LYS A 204 -4.60 -1.98 33.50
N LEU A 205 -5.06 -1.53 34.66
CA LEU A 205 -4.21 -0.92 35.68
C LEU A 205 -3.22 -1.95 36.26
N GLU A 206 -3.68 -3.17 36.53
CA GLU A 206 -2.82 -4.25 37.03
C GLU A 206 -1.73 -4.63 36.00
N ARG A 207 -2.09 -4.73 34.71
CA ARG A 207 -1.12 -4.95 33.65
C ARG A 207 -0.08 -3.84 33.56
N TYR A 208 -0.55 -2.60 33.62
CA TYR A 208 0.34 -1.46 33.62
C TYR A 208 1.34 -1.50 34.77
N LYS A 209 0.87 -1.73 35.98
CA LYS A 209 1.71 -1.86 37.18
C LYS A 209 2.67 -3.05 37.11
N ALA A 210 2.21 -4.18 36.58
CA ALA A 210 3.10 -5.34 36.36
C ALA A 210 4.24 -5.05 35.38
N MET A 211 4.02 -4.17 34.42
CA MET A 211 4.98 -3.84 33.39
C MET A 211 6.00 -2.78 33.84
N TYR A 212 5.57 -1.78 34.62
CA TYR A 212 6.40 -0.62 34.99
C TYR A 212 6.72 -0.53 36.48
N GLY A 213 6.15 -1.40 37.29
CA GLY A 213 6.24 -1.32 38.75
C GLY A 213 5.36 -0.25 39.36
N ASP A 214 5.28 -0.24 40.71
CA ASP A 214 4.48 0.76 41.42
C ASP A 214 5.14 2.16 41.43
N ASP A 215 6.47 2.20 41.25
CA ASP A 215 7.28 3.42 41.29
C ASP A 215 7.70 3.89 39.87
N GLY A 216 7.25 3.21 38.81
CA GLY A 216 7.56 3.56 37.44
C GLY A 216 6.94 4.90 37.05
N GLU A 217 7.74 5.78 36.47
CA GLU A 217 7.18 6.97 35.86
C GLU A 217 6.22 6.55 34.72
N PRO A 218 5.05 7.20 34.60
CA PRO A 218 4.09 6.85 33.59
C PRO A 218 4.61 7.18 32.19
N TYR A 219 4.94 6.15 31.45
CA TYR A 219 5.28 6.27 30.03
C TYR A 219 4.07 6.23 29.10
N ILE A 220 2.87 6.11 29.65
CA ILE A 220 1.64 6.29 28.90
C ILE A 220 1.34 7.78 28.86
N VAL A 221 1.29 8.28 27.67
CA VAL A 221 1.04 9.68 27.44
C VAL A 221 -0.41 9.86 27.10
N GLU A 222 -1.01 10.90 27.69
CA GLU A 222 -2.28 11.40 27.22
C GLU A 222 -2.20 11.64 25.73
N GLY A 223 -2.84 10.76 24.97
CA GLY A 223 -2.92 10.92 23.52
C GLY A 223 -3.93 11.99 23.14
N PRO A 224 -3.91 12.41 21.89
CA PRO A 224 -4.94 13.29 21.35
C PRO A 224 -6.33 12.65 21.50
N THR A 225 -7.32 13.49 21.73
CA THR A 225 -8.69 13.07 22.04
C THR A 225 -9.68 13.38 20.95
N LYS A 226 -9.27 14.15 19.93
CA LYS A 226 -10.14 14.54 18.82
C LYS A 226 -9.40 14.66 17.49
N LEU A 227 -10.13 14.38 16.43
CA LEU A 227 -9.77 14.72 15.05
C LEU A 227 -10.43 16.05 14.70
N VAL A 228 -9.66 16.97 14.17
CA VAL A 228 -10.16 18.26 13.69
C VAL A 228 -9.89 18.36 12.19
N PHE A 229 -10.95 18.45 11.41
CA PHE A 229 -10.87 18.64 9.98
C PHE A 229 -11.11 20.11 9.63
N ILE A 230 -10.25 20.68 8.80
CA ILE A 230 -10.29 22.08 8.42
C ILE A 230 -10.52 22.17 6.91
N GLN A 231 -11.52 22.97 6.52
CA GLN A 231 -11.77 23.37 5.15
C GLN A 231 -11.65 24.89 5.05
N THR A 232 -10.95 25.39 4.04
CA THR A 232 -10.69 26.82 3.87
C THR A 232 -10.55 27.19 2.40
N ASP A 233 -10.56 28.49 2.11
CA ASP A 233 -10.22 28.98 0.77
C ASP A 233 -8.75 28.70 0.43
N LYS A 234 -8.47 28.33 -0.81
CA LYS A 234 -7.12 28.01 -1.31
C LYS A 234 -6.06 29.08 -0.98
N LYS A 235 -6.45 30.35 -0.92
CA LYS A 235 -5.56 31.47 -0.60
C LYS A 235 -5.00 31.45 0.82
N TYR A 236 -5.65 30.74 1.75
CA TYR A 236 -5.25 30.68 3.15
C TYR A 236 -4.52 29.40 3.55
N ILE A 237 -4.46 28.42 2.65
CA ILE A 237 -3.86 27.10 2.95
C ILE A 237 -2.43 27.26 3.48
N ASP A 238 -1.58 28.01 2.78
CA ASP A 238 -0.16 28.18 3.18
C ASP A 238 0.02 28.94 4.50
N GLN A 239 -0.94 29.78 4.86
CA GLN A 239 -0.90 30.54 6.11
C GLN A 239 -1.32 29.66 7.29
N ILE A 240 -2.37 28.86 7.09
CA ILE A 240 -2.83 27.91 8.10
C ILE A 240 -1.78 26.81 8.30
N ASP A 241 -1.18 26.31 7.23
CA ASP A 241 -0.13 25.29 7.29
C ASP A 241 1.02 25.73 8.19
N LYS A 242 1.53 26.96 7.99
CA LYS A 242 2.58 27.55 8.84
C LYS A 242 2.16 27.72 10.32
N GLU A 243 0.90 28.09 10.59
CA GLU A 243 0.42 28.18 11.97
C GLU A 243 0.36 26.81 12.64
N LEU A 244 -0.05 25.77 11.89
CA LEU A 244 -0.09 24.39 12.38
C LEU A 244 1.32 23.82 12.54
N GLU A 245 2.25 24.04 11.60
CA GLU A 245 3.67 23.65 11.74
C GLU A 245 4.32 24.27 12.99
N SER A 246 4.09 25.56 13.23
CA SER A 246 4.62 26.24 14.41
C SER A 246 4.09 25.62 15.73
N LYS A 247 2.91 25.04 15.70
CA LYS A 247 2.36 24.31 16.85
C LYS A 247 2.96 22.92 16.95
N GLU A 248 3.14 22.21 15.83
CA GLU A 248 3.73 20.86 15.78
C GLU A 248 5.13 20.83 16.39
N GLU A 249 5.97 21.84 16.13
CA GLU A 249 7.29 21.97 16.74
C GLU A 249 7.25 22.03 18.28
N LYS A 250 6.15 22.46 18.85
CA LYS A 250 5.94 22.59 20.31
C LYS A 250 5.15 21.43 20.90
N HIS A 251 4.49 20.67 20.08
CA HIS A 251 3.60 19.61 20.49
C HIS A 251 4.32 18.26 20.46
N LYS A 252 4.77 17.82 21.59
CA LYS A 252 5.36 16.49 21.73
C LYS A 252 4.26 15.52 22.16
N TYR A 253 3.66 14.83 21.19
CA TYR A 253 2.97 13.59 21.50
C TYR A 253 4.03 12.54 21.81
N ILE A 254 4.09 12.14 23.03
CA ILE A 254 5.01 11.16 23.55
C ILE A 254 4.46 9.76 23.20
N GLY A 255 5.28 8.75 23.21
CA GLY A 255 4.94 7.39 22.81
C GLY A 255 5.30 7.15 21.36
N ASN A 256 6.40 7.70 20.97
CA ASN A 256 6.84 7.70 19.60
C ASN A 256 8.17 7.00 19.44
N TYR A 257 8.14 5.69 19.34
CA TYR A 257 9.21 4.97 18.68
C TYR A 257 9.36 5.41 17.22
N ASP A 258 8.34 6.07 16.73
CA ASP A 258 8.23 6.49 15.38
C ASP A 258 7.83 7.96 15.32
N SER A 259 8.85 8.80 15.13
CA SER A 259 8.75 10.24 14.94
C SER A 259 7.79 10.69 13.81
N THR A 260 6.90 9.82 13.36
CA THR A 260 6.07 10.00 12.17
C THR A 260 4.62 10.37 12.45
N VAL A 261 4.17 10.32 13.70
CA VAL A 261 2.86 10.83 14.06
C VAL A 261 2.93 12.34 14.13
N LYS A 262 2.24 12.99 13.23
CA LYS A 262 2.21 14.44 13.13
C LYS A 262 0.99 15.00 13.83
N PHE A 263 1.12 16.26 14.29
CA PHE A 263 -0.01 17.01 14.79
C PHE A 263 -1.03 17.30 13.70
N HIS A 264 -0.55 17.62 12.47
CA HIS A 264 -1.41 17.92 11.35
C HIS A 264 -0.95 17.26 10.04
N TYR A 265 -1.90 17.08 9.14
CA TYR A 265 -1.69 16.57 7.79
C TYR A 265 -2.31 17.55 6.80
N SER A 266 -1.49 18.07 5.89
CA SER A 266 -1.91 18.99 4.85
C SER A 266 -2.21 18.23 3.56
N SER A 267 -3.41 18.39 3.02
CA SER A 267 -3.79 17.76 1.75
C SER A 267 -2.94 18.27 0.60
N LYS A 268 -2.60 19.57 0.58
CA LYS A 268 -1.76 20.17 -0.46
C LYS A 268 -0.39 19.52 -0.53
N THR A 269 0.28 19.37 0.60
CA THR A 269 1.60 18.73 0.70
C THR A 269 1.51 17.27 0.29
N ALA A 270 0.55 16.52 0.86
CA ALA A 270 0.36 15.11 0.57
C ALA A 270 0.02 14.85 -0.91
N ILE A 271 -0.83 15.67 -1.53
CA ILE A 271 -1.15 15.59 -2.97
C ILE A 271 0.11 15.82 -3.82
N THR A 272 0.93 16.79 -3.47
CA THR A 272 2.16 17.09 -4.19
C THR A 272 3.15 15.94 -4.08
N ASP A 273 3.36 15.41 -2.89
CA ASP A 273 4.26 14.28 -2.63
C ASP A 273 3.80 13.03 -3.37
N MET A 274 2.52 12.70 -3.29
CA MET A 274 1.94 11.56 -4.02
C MET A 274 2.11 11.69 -5.52
N LYS A 275 1.87 12.87 -6.11
CA LYS A 275 2.06 13.10 -7.54
C LYS A 275 3.52 12.93 -7.94
N THR A 276 4.44 13.46 -7.15
CA THR A 276 5.87 13.34 -7.37
C THR A 276 6.33 11.89 -7.26
N GLU A 277 5.92 11.18 -6.21
CA GLU A 277 6.25 9.78 -6.01
C GLU A 277 5.74 8.89 -7.17
N ARG A 278 4.48 9.10 -7.59
CA ARG A 278 3.90 8.38 -8.72
C ARG A 278 4.64 8.67 -10.03
N ALA A 279 4.99 9.93 -10.28
CA ALA A 279 5.77 10.30 -11.47
C ALA A 279 7.13 9.61 -11.48
N VAL A 280 7.87 9.67 -10.37
CA VAL A 280 9.18 9.03 -10.23
C VAL A 280 9.07 7.51 -10.41
N LYS A 281 8.13 6.85 -9.72
CA LYS A 281 7.90 5.40 -9.87
C LYS A 281 7.59 5.01 -11.32
N SER A 282 6.72 5.78 -11.99
CA SER A 282 6.36 5.54 -13.40
C SER A 282 7.57 5.68 -14.32
N MET A 283 8.37 6.73 -14.14
CA MET A 283 9.60 6.94 -14.93
C MET A 283 10.60 5.79 -14.75
N ILE A 284 10.83 5.37 -13.52
CA ILE A 284 11.74 4.25 -13.21
C ILE A 284 11.22 2.96 -13.88
N CYS A 285 9.93 2.65 -13.77
CA CYS A 285 9.35 1.47 -14.39
C CYS A 285 9.51 1.48 -15.92
N VAL A 286 9.20 2.61 -16.56
CA VAL A 286 9.35 2.77 -18.02
C VAL A 286 10.82 2.61 -18.43
N TYR A 287 11.74 3.26 -17.73
CA TYR A 287 13.17 3.15 -18.01
C TYR A 287 13.66 1.68 -17.95
N ILE A 288 13.30 0.94 -16.91
CA ILE A 288 13.69 -0.45 -16.73
C ILE A 288 13.06 -1.33 -17.82
N ILE A 289 11.78 -1.13 -18.16
CA ILE A 289 11.09 -1.87 -19.22
C ILE A 289 11.82 -1.68 -20.57
N VAL A 290 12.13 -0.43 -20.92
CA VAL A 290 12.82 -0.11 -22.17
C VAL A 290 14.22 -0.74 -22.21
N THR A 291 14.99 -0.57 -21.12
CA THR A 291 16.36 -1.10 -21.03
C THR A 291 16.38 -2.63 -21.15
N LEU A 292 15.52 -3.33 -20.40
CA LEU A 292 15.44 -4.78 -20.44
C LEU A 292 14.95 -5.28 -21.82
N SER A 293 14.05 -4.56 -22.47
CA SER A 293 13.58 -4.89 -23.82
C SER A 293 14.71 -4.75 -24.85
N MET A 294 15.50 -3.68 -24.77
CA MET A 294 16.66 -3.49 -25.64
C MET A 294 17.71 -4.57 -25.43
N LEU A 295 18.03 -4.90 -24.17
CA LEU A 295 18.98 -5.98 -23.86
C LEU A 295 18.50 -7.34 -24.41
N ASN A 296 17.22 -7.63 -24.26
CA ASN A 296 16.64 -8.86 -24.81
C ASN A 296 16.78 -8.91 -26.33
N TRP A 297 16.52 -7.82 -27.05
CA TRP A 297 16.68 -7.76 -28.51
C TRP A 297 18.14 -7.89 -28.93
N ILE A 298 19.07 -7.25 -28.22
CA ILE A 298 20.51 -7.40 -28.51
C ILE A 298 20.94 -8.85 -28.30
N MET A 299 20.50 -9.49 -27.22
CA MET A 299 20.82 -10.89 -26.94
C MET A 299 20.26 -11.83 -28.01
N LEU A 300 19.00 -11.66 -28.41
CA LEU A 300 18.40 -12.45 -29.50
C LEU A 300 19.13 -12.23 -30.85
N TYR A 301 19.54 -11.00 -31.11
CA TYR A 301 20.34 -10.70 -32.32
C TYR A 301 21.70 -11.40 -32.29
N ALA A 302 22.42 -11.31 -31.16
CA ALA A 302 23.72 -11.94 -30.97
C ALA A 302 23.65 -13.47 -31.13
N MET A 303 22.65 -14.10 -30.47
CA MET A 303 22.41 -15.55 -30.61
C MET A 303 22.18 -15.95 -32.08
N ASN A 304 21.35 -15.20 -32.80
CA ASN A 304 21.08 -15.49 -34.19
C ASN A 304 22.33 -15.34 -35.11
N GLU A 305 23.20 -14.35 -34.82
CA GLU A 305 24.46 -14.19 -35.55
C GLU A 305 25.43 -15.33 -35.24
N MET A 306 25.52 -15.80 -33.99
CA MET A 306 26.36 -16.93 -33.59
C MET A 306 25.93 -18.25 -34.28
N GLU A 307 24.64 -18.51 -34.35
CA GLU A 307 24.08 -19.72 -34.94
C GLU A 307 24.12 -19.74 -36.48
N LYS A 308 24.41 -18.62 -37.14
CA LYS A 308 24.40 -18.55 -38.61
C LYS A 308 25.35 -19.55 -39.27
N LYS A 309 26.55 -19.73 -38.74
CA LYS A 309 27.54 -20.66 -39.30
C LYS A 309 27.07 -22.11 -39.18
N GLU A 310 26.61 -22.48 -37.97
CA GLU A 310 26.09 -23.84 -37.71
C GLU A 310 24.87 -24.16 -38.58
N LYS A 311 23.95 -23.19 -38.69
CA LYS A 311 22.78 -23.33 -39.57
C LYS A 311 23.15 -23.48 -41.04
N ALA A 312 24.18 -22.75 -41.53
CA ALA A 312 24.66 -22.87 -42.90
C ALA A 312 25.33 -24.23 -43.13
N GLU A 313 26.09 -24.76 -42.18
CA GLU A 313 26.68 -26.09 -42.25
C GLU A 313 25.62 -27.20 -42.24
N CYS A 314 24.66 -27.10 -41.34
CA CYS A 314 23.51 -28.01 -41.27
C CYS A 314 22.72 -28.00 -42.59
N GLU A 315 22.48 -26.84 -43.17
CA GLU A 315 21.78 -26.73 -44.45
C GLU A 315 22.55 -27.37 -45.61
N LYS A 316 23.88 -27.17 -45.68
CA LYS A 316 24.75 -27.87 -46.64
C LYS A 316 24.69 -29.38 -46.48
N PHE A 317 24.70 -29.87 -45.26
CA PHE A 317 24.55 -31.30 -44.93
C PHE A 317 23.22 -31.85 -45.41
N LEU A 318 22.12 -31.13 -45.12
CA LEU A 318 20.76 -31.55 -45.53
C LEU A 318 20.62 -31.58 -47.10
N ILE A 319 21.28 -30.66 -47.78
CA ILE A 319 21.36 -30.64 -49.24
C ILE A 319 22.12 -31.88 -49.74
N SER A 320 23.24 -32.24 -49.14
CA SER A 320 24.02 -33.41 -49.51
C SER A 320 23.27 -34.74 -49.28
N MET A 321 22.33 -34.73 -48.32
CA MET A 321 21.44 -35.86 -48.07
C MET A 321 20.25 -35.95 -49.04
N GLY A 322 20.13 -35.01 -50.00
CA GLY A 322 19.05 -35.00 -50.98
C GLY A 322 17.72 -34.46 -50.48
N MET A 323 17.69 -33.78 -49.34
CA MET A 323 16.46 -33.23 -48.79
C MET A 323 15.88 -32.10 -49.63
N ASP A 324 14.59 -32.21 -50.03
CA ASP A 324 13.95 -31.19 -50.87
C ASP A 324 13.89 -29.81 -50.19
N ARG A 325 13.97 -28.77 -51.02
CA ARG A 325 13.95 -27.35 -50.58
C ARG A 325 12.71 -27.01 -49.74
N LYS A 326 11.56 -27.62 -50.06
CA LYS A 326 10.30 -27.41 -49.30
C LYS A 326 10.38 -28.00 -47.89
N GLU A 327 10.99 -29.16 -47.75
CA GLU A 327 11.15 -29.83 -46.45
C GLU A 327 12.14 -29.07 -45.55
N ARG A 328 13.27 -28.64 -46.10
CA ARG A 328 14.24 -27.82 -45.35
C ARG A 328 13.63 -26.51 -44.87
N LYS A 329 12.85 -25.81 -45.72
CA LYS A 329 12.11 -24.59 -45.31
C LYS A 329 11.08 -24.87 -44.22
N LYS A 330 10.41 -26.03 -44.28
CA LYS A 330 9.41 -26.44 -43.23
C LYS A 330 10.10 -26.75 -41.92
N MET A 331 11.24 -27.42 -41.93
CA MET A 331 12.04 -27.75 -40.73
C MET A 331 12.55 -26.48 -40.03
N ASN A 332 13.22 -25.59 -40.77
CA ASN A 332 13.70 -24.32 -40.26
C ASN A 332 12.55 -23.46 -39.68
N LYS A 333 11.40 -23.45 -40.35
CA LYS A 333 10.21 -22.73 -39.86
C LYS A 333 9.69 -23.32 -38.55
N ARG A 334 9.68 -24.66 -38.41
CA ARG A 334 9.24 -25.36 -37.21
C ARG A 334 10.16 -25.09 -36.02
N GLU A 335 11.47 -25.11 -36.25
CA GLU A 335 12.47 -24.77 -35.23
C GLU A 335 12.27 -23.36 -34.69
N TRP A 336 12.15 -22.36 -35.59
CA TRP A 336 11.87 -20.98 -35.20
C TRP A 336 10.57 -20.81 -34.45
N TYR A 337 9.49 -21.55 -34.77
CA TYR A 337 8.25 -21.48 -34.02
C TYR A 337 8.43 -22.02 -32.61
N ILE A 338 9.20 -23.10 -32.43
CA ILE A 338 9.46 -23.66 -31.09
C ILE A 338 10.22 -22.64 -30.23
N TYR A 339 11.27 -22.03 -30.75
CA TYR A 339 12.06 -21.01 -30.04
C TYR A 339 11.26 -19.78 -29.63
N TRP A 340 10.19 -19.47 -30.33
CA TRP A 340 9.38 -18.31 -30.04
C TRP A 340 8.13 -18.65 -29.23
N ILE A 341 7.38 -19.70 -29.59
CA ILE A 341 6.10 -20.03 -28.98
C ILE A 341 6.28 -20.55 -27.56
N VAL A 342 7.24 -21.46 -27.33
CA VAL A 342 7.41 -22.07 -26.01
C VAL A 342 7.76 -21.05 -24.92
N PRO A 343 8.79 -20.18 -25.09
CA PRO A 343 9.07 -19.14 -24.11
C PRO A 343 7.93 -18.15 -23.94
N THR A 344 7.21 -17.82 -25.02
CA THR A 344 6.05 -16.91 -24.96
C THR A 344 4.94 -17.48 -24.13
N ILE A 345 4.60 -18.76 -24.27
CA ILE A 345 3.57 -19.41 -23.46
C ILE A 345 3.97 -19.44 -21.98
N ILE A 346 5.21 -19.86 -21.68
CA ILE A 346 5.73 -19.89 -20.30
C ILE A 346 5.64 -18.50 -19.66
N LEU A 347 6.03 -17.48 -20.41
CA LEU A 347 6.03 -16.11 -19.96
C LEU A 347 4.61 -15.58 -19.67
N ILE A 348 3.64 -15.88 -20.54
CA ILE A 348 2.23 -15.49 -20.34
C ILE A 348 1.68 -16.17 -19.07
N ILE A 349 1.89 -17.47 -18.92
CA ILE A 349 1.42 -18.21 -17.76
C ILE A 349 2.03 -17.65 -16.48
N SER A 350 3.35 -17.43 -16.46
CA SER A 350 4.06 -16.89 -15.31
C SER A 350 3.57 -15.47 -14.96
N SER A 351 3.30 -14.63 -15.97
CA SER A 351 2.78 -13.28 -15.77
C SER A 351 1.40 -13.30 -15.12
N VAL A 352 0.48 -14.10 -15.67
CA VAL A 352 -0.90 -14.19 -15.15
C VAL A 352 -0.92 -14.71 -13.71
N LEU A 353 -0.13 -15.74 -13.41
CA LEU A 353 -0.03 -16.26 -12.04
C LEU A 353 0.54 -15.20 -11.08
N PHE A 354 1.63 -14.54 -11.47
CA PHE A 354 2.26 -13.50 -10.66
C PHE A 354 1.34 -12.29 -10.41
N MET A 355 0.61 -11.86 -11.45
CA MET A 355 -0.37 -10.77 -11.30
C MET A 355 -1.48 -11.14 -10.34
N ARG A 356 -2.05 -12.34 -10.50
CA ARG A 356 -3.11 -12.84 -9.61
C ARG A 356 -2.64 -12.88 -8.16
N ASP A 357 -1.46 -13.43 -7.89
CA ASP A 357 -0.91 -13.50 -6.53
C ASP A 357 -0.63 -12.09 -5.97
N THR A 358 -0.13 -11.19 -6.81
CA THR A 358 0.09 -9.79 -6.41
C THR A 358 -1.22 -9.09 -6.04
N MET A 359 -2.28 -9.26 -6.83
CA MET A 359 -3.59 -8.66 -6.54
C MET A 359 -4.22 -9.21 -5.25
N ILE A 360 -4.02 -10.50 -4.98
CA ILE A 360 -4.48 -11.12 -3.73
C ILE A 360 -3.67 -10.57 -2.55
N ALA A 361 -2.34 -10.55 -2.66
CA ALA A 361 -1.46 -10.04 -1.61
C ALA A 361 -1.65 -8.54 -1.31
N ARG A 362 -2.16 -7.78 -2.27
CA ARG A 362 -2.47 -6.35 -2.13
C ARG A 362 -3.92 -6.08 -1.74
N MET A 363 -4.71 -7.11 -1.50
CA MET A 363 -6.12 -7.01 -1.12
C MET A 363 -6.96 -6.13 -2.08
N TYR A 364 -6.62 -6.13 -3.38
CA TYR A 364 -7.35 -5.31 -4.35
C TYR A 364 -8.83 -5.67 -4.41
N PRO A 365 -9.74 -4.67 -4.38
CA PRO A 365 -11.16 -4.88 -4.63
C PRO A 365 -11.44 -5.49 -6.01
N ASN A 366 -12.57 -6.18 -6.16
CA ASN A 366 -12.90 -6.90 -7.38
C ASN A 366 -12.98 -6.02 -8.63
N ASP A 367 -13.42 -4.76 -8.50
CA ASP A 367 -13.45 -3.78 -9.58
C ASP A 367 -12.04 -3.42 -10.06
N ILE A 368 -11.12 -3.16 -9.12
CA ILE A 368 -9.71 -2.90 -9.44
C ILE A 368 -9.04 -4.13 -10.05
N ARG A 369 -9.34 -5.35 -9.53
CA ARG A 369 -8.79 -6.59 -10.11
C ARG A 369 -9.16 -6.74 -11.58
N LYS A 370 -10.43 -6.52 -11.94
CA LYS A 370 -10.89 -6.59 -13.35
C LYS A 370 -10.17 -5.59 -14.25
N ILE A 371 -9.95 -4.36 -13.75
CA ILE A 371 -9.21 -3.35 -14.49
C ILE A 371 -7.76 -3.79 -14.70
N CYS A 372 -7.10 -4.30 -13.66
CA CYS A 372 -5.73 -4.81 -13.75
C CYS A 372 -5.61 -5.99 -14.73
N GLU A 373 -6.53 -6.95 -14.69
CA GLU A 373 -6.58 -8.09 -15.61
C GLU A 373 -6.74 -7.64 -17.07
N LEU A 374 -7.62 -6.67 -17.33
CA LEU A 374 -7.80 -6.12 -18.68
C LEU A 374 -6.54 -5.41 -19.19
N GLN A 375 -5.89 -4.64 -18.34
CA GLN A 375 -4.66 -3.93 -18.68
C GLN A 375 -3.49 -4.89 -18.87
N GLU A 376 -3.39 -5.94 -18.06
CA GLU A 376 -2.40 -7.00 -18.24
C GLU A 376 -2.59 -7.68 -19.61
N ALA A 377 -3.81 -8.05 -19.96
CA ALA A 377 -4.12 -8.64 -21.26
C ALA A 377 -3.72 -7.70 -22.40
N ALA A 378 -3.96 -6.39 -22.28
CA ALA A 378 -3.53 -5.39 -23.26
C ALA A 378 -1.99 -5.31 -23.38
N VAL A 379 -1.28 -5.30 -22.26
CA VAL A 379 0.21 -5.28 -22.25
C VAL A 379 0.78 -6.55 -22.89
N ILE A 380 0.24 -7.72 -22.57
CA ILE A 380 0.63 -8.99 -23.16
C ILE A 380 0.39 -8.97 -24.68
N ALA A 381 -0.77 -8.48 -25.13
CA ALA A 381 -1.09 -8.37 -26.55
C ALA A 381 -0.12 -7.46 -27.29
N VAL A 382 0.17 -6.27 -26.76
CA VAL A 382 1.16 -5.34 -27.34
C VAL A 382 2.54 -5.98 -27.38
N TRP A 383 2.96 -6.68 -26.33
CA TRP A 383 4.23 -7.36 -26.26
C TRP A 383 4.34 -8.47 -27.33
N ILE A 384 3.27 -9.29 -27.49
CA ILE A 384 3.22 -10.33 -28.55
C ILE A 384 3.35 -9.72 -29.93
N VAL A 385 2.66 -8.61 -30.19
CA VAL A 385 2.74 -7.92 -31.50
C VAL A 385 4.15 -7.42 -31.75
N ILE A 386 4.78 -6.72 -30.81
CA ILE A 386 6.12 -6.17 -30.97
C ILE A 386 7.15 -7.28 -31.19
N ASN A 387 7.11 -8.34 -30.37
CA ASN A 387 8.04 -9.46 -30.54
C ASN A 387 7.73 -10.29 -31.81
N GLY A 388 6.47 -10.39 -32.19
CA GLY A 388 6.07 -11.01 -33.44
C GLY A 388 6.62 -10.26 -34.68
N ILE A 389 6.57 -8.93 -34.67
CA ILE A 389 7.17 -8.10 -35.73
C ILE A 389 8.68 -8.28 -35.74
N TYR A 390 9.34 -8.23 -34.59
CA TYR A 390 10.78 -8.45 -34.48
C TYR A 390 11.16 -9.83 -35.03
N PHE A 391 10.46 -10.87 -34.61
CA PHE A 391 10.65 -12.23 -35.11
C PHE A 391 10.46 -12.33 -36.61
N TRP A 392 9.44 -11.68 -37.17
CA TRP A 392 9.20 -11.67 -38.62
C TRP A 392 10.35 -11.01 -39.38
N ILE A 393 10.86 -9.87 -38.90
CA ILE A 393 12.01 -9.16 -39.50
C ILE A 393 13.25 -10.05 -39.48
N MET A 394 13.55 -10.68 -38.35
CA MET A 394 14.72 -11.54 -38.20
C MET A 394 14.64 -12.77 -39.11
N ASN A 395 13.49 -13.44 -39.14
CA ASN A 395 13.25 -14.59 -40.03
C ASN A 395 13.39 -14.20 -41.51
N ARG A 396 12.93 -13.01 -41.91
CA ARG A 396 13.09 -12.50 -43.27
C ARG A 396 14.57 -12.24 -43.61
N LYS A 397 15.34 -11.72 -42.66
CA LYS A 397 16.77 -11.42 -42.81
C LYS A 397 17.60 -12.72 -42.96
N THR A 398 17.30 -13.71 -42.13
CA THR A 398 17.94 -15.04 -42.18
C THR A 398 17.64 -15.75 -43.51
N ARG A 399 16.40 -15.71 -44.02
CA ARG A 399 16.02 -16.28 -45.30
C ARG A 399 16.76 -15.64 -46.47
N ARG A 400 16.91 -14.33 -46.51
CA ARG A 400 17.67 -13.61 -47.56
C ARG A 400 19.16 -13.96 -47.49
N GLY A 401 19.73 -14.18 -46.32
CA GLY A 401 21.13 -14.62 -46.16
C GLY A 401 21.35 -16.01 -46.78
N ILE A 402 20.43 -16.94 -46.59
CA ILE A 402 20.48 -18.30 -47.14
C ILE A 402 20.29 -18.27 -48.68
N GLU A 403 19.33 -17.47 -49.17
CA GLU A 403 19.10 -17.36 -50.64
C GLU A 403 20.26 -16.73 -51.43
N ASN A 404 21.08 -15.91 -50.77
CA ASN A 404 22.29 -15.33 -51.39
C ASN A 404 23.49 -16.29 -51.40
N HIS A 405 23.49 -17.34 -50.60
CA HIS A 405 24.50 -18.41 -50.64
C HIS A 405 24.18 -19.52 -51.64
N ASP A 406 22.93 -19.58 -52.13
CA ASP A 406 22.49 -20.53 -53.18
C ASP A 406 22.71 -19.99 -54.60
N LYS A 407 23.20 -18.76 -54.76
CA LYS A 407 23.64 -18.14 -56.01
C LYS A 407 25.17 -18.16 -56.12
#